data_1be4027a5a862783865c85171368ddd3
#
_entry.id   1be4027a5a862783865c85171368ddd3
#
_cell.length_a   1.000
_cell.length_b   1.000
_cell.length_c   1.000
_cell.angle_alpha   90.00
_cell.angle_beta   90.00
_cell.angle_gamma   90.00
#
_symmetry.space_group_name_H-M   'P 1'
#
loop_
_entity.id
_entity.type
_entity.pdbx_description
1 polymer ?
#
loop_
_entity_poly.entity_id
_entity_poly.type
_entity_poly.pdbx_seq_one_letter_code
_entity_poly.pdbx_strand_id
1 'polypeptide(L)'
;MHKLAAYIIVCLVITLDARIVPDNYNKERRALLDEETLTAVGGKQQLSEEETIVNDILMRWKMKELNASYMNPQHFNFSKHYFSYKRDIEKSKVYQIIKSMPKGAVLHVHSSLMLHADVLVTLTYEDHLYACYTNDNLRLQFSETIPERPCLSKWALVSDLRNSSGDPVAFDAQLKNYFTLYKDDGEDYNFVDINTVWERFNKVYYAIKSLISYRPVREKYLYETLKQFYNDNIMYIEIRTGLHSLYELDGTKHDKKYLAELFKNVTNKFIEEHPDFIGVKLILTKHRAQSIDQVLEALNLTRRLKAEMPDMIAGFDLVGQEDLGRPLSDFLPILSEAKDEINFYLHAGETAWLGTSADENLVDAILLGSKRIGHGYALTKHPSLMSALIKKDIALEVNVISNVVLSLVHDVRNHPLASYLALGLPVVLSSDDPGAWSAEPLSHDFFVAFMGIASQHADLRMLKQLAVNSITYSALDDEGKTRLFKVFNERWDRFLKDVFCFFFSCG
;
A
#
# COMPACT_ATOMS: atom_id res chain seq x y z
N MET A 1 66.55 37.49 -8.61
CA MET A 1 66.33 36.24 -9.34
C MET A 1 66.04 35.05 -8.45
N HIS A 2 66.60 34.95 -7.22
CA HIS A 2 66.34 33.78 -6.32
C HIS A 2 64.92 33.65 -5.72
N LYS A 3 64.16 34.76 -5.59
CA LYS A 3 62.78 34.73 -5.09
C LYS A 3 61.73 34.25 -6.14
N LEU A 4 62.04 34.45 -7.43
CA LEU A 4 61.12 34.00 -8.52
C LEU A 4 61.24 32.47 -8.75
N ALA A 5 62.45 31.90 -8.56
CA ALA A 5 62.69 30.47 -8.71
C ALA A 5 62.03 29.67 -7.57
N ALA A 6 61.96 30.19 -6.34
CA ALA A 6 61.28 29.53 -5.21
C ALA A 6 59.73 29.51 -5.40
N TYR A 7 59.13 30.56 -6.00
CA TYR A 7 57.69 30.62 -6.28
C TYR A 7 57.31 29.64 -7.42
N ILE A 8 58.13 29.49 -8.42
CA ILE A 8 57.87 28.55 -9.53
C ILE A 8 57.96 27.10 -9.08
N ILE A 9 58.88 26.77 -8.18
CA ILE A 9 59.03 25.43 -7.61
C ILE A 9 57.88 25.10 -6.65
N VAL A 10 57.37 26.06 -5.86
CA VAL A 10 56.21 25.87 -4.99
C VAL A 10 54.93 25.74 -5.83
N CYS A 11 54.74 26.50 -6.91
CA CYS A 11 53.58 26.33 -7.81
C CYS A 11 53.64 25.03 -8.61
N LEU A 12 54.82 24.52 -9.00
CA LEU A 12 54.99 23.25 -9.67
C LEU A 12 54.79 22.03 -8.75
N VAL A 13 55.09 22.16 -7.47
CA VAL A 13 54.85 21.09 -6.47
C VAL A 13 53.34 21.02 -6.09
N ILE A 14 52.61 22.16 -6.14
CA ILE A 14 51.15 22.15 -5.86
C ILE A 14 50.34 21.59 -7.05
N THR A 15 50.86 21.60 -8.26
CA THR A 15 50.16 21.04 -9.45
C THR A 15 50.48 19.56 -9.71
N LEU A 16 51.37 18.93 -8.93
CA LEU A 16 51.78 17.53 -9.07
C LEU A 16 51.11 16.56 -8.09
N ASP A 17 50.23 17.03 -7.21
CA ASP A 17 49.44 16.15 -6.34
C ASP A 17 48.06 15.86 -6.90
N ALA A 18 47.95 15.78 -8.22
CA ALA A 18 46.84 15.04 -8.84
C ALA A 18 47.11 13.56 -8.55
N ARG A 19 46.53 13.06 -7.46
CA ARG A 19 46.57 11.64 -7.11
C ARG A 19 46.03 10.87 -8.30
N ILE A 20 46.95 10.25 -9.07
CA ILE A 20 46.61 9.40 -10.21
C ILE A 20 45.95 8.17 -9.61
N VAL A 21 44.62 8.08 -9.78
CA VAL A 21 43.88 6.87 -9.41
C VAL A 21 44.39 5.76 -10.33
N PRO A 22 44.86 4.60 -9.80
CA PRO A 22 45.31 3.51 -10.64
C PRO A 22 44.21 3.06 -11.62
N ASP A 23 44.58 2.76 -12.88
CA ASP A 23 43.63 2.28 -13.89
C ASP A 23 42.84 1.05 -13.42
N ASN A 24 43.50 0.17 -12.68
CA ASN A 24 42.87 -1.02 -12.08
C ASN A 24 41.75 -0.64 -11.09
N TYR A 25 41.92 0.39 -10.24
CA TYR A 25 40.90 0.84 -9.32
C TYR A 25 39.62 1.30 -10.02
N ASN A 26 39.74 2.08 -11.08
CA ASN A 26 38.58 2.55 -11.85
C ASN A 26 37.83 1.39 -12.52
N LYS A 27 38.55 0.38 -12.99
CA LYS A 27 37.96 -0.84 -13.56
C LYS A 27 37.21 -1.66 -12.51
N GLU A 28 37.85 -1.91 -11.38
CA GLU A 28 37.23 -2.64 -10.25
C GLU A 28 36.01 -1.88 -9.69
N ARG A 29 36.13 -0.57 -9.50
CA ARG A 29 35.04 0.28 -9.06
C ARG A 29 33.82 0.20 -10.00
N ARG A 30 34.06 0.25 -11.31
CA ARG A 30 32.98 0.13 -12.31
C ARG A 30 32.34 -1.24 -12.25
N ALA A 31 33.13 -2.31 -12.16
CA ALA A 31 32.60 -3.67 -12.07
C ALA A 31 31.69 -3.87 -10.86
N LEU A 32 32.06 -3.34 -9.68
CA LEU A 32 31.21 -3.41 -8.48
C LEU A 32 29.91 -2.62 -8.64
N LEU A 33 29.93 -1.42 -9.23
CA LEU A 33 28.72 -0.63 -9.48
C LEU A 33 27.79 -1.28 -10.51
N ASP A 34 28.39 -1.91 -11.54
CA ASP A 34 27.62 -2.65 -12.56
C ASP A 34 26.97 -3.89 -11.93
N GLU A 35 27.66 -4.61 -11.05
CA GLU A 35 27.14 -5.77 -10.31
C GLU A 35 25.97 -5.36 -9.40
N GLU A 36 26.10 -4.29 -8.61
CA GLU A 36 24.99 -3.77 -7.80
C GLU A 36 23.77 -3.36 -8.65
N THR A 37 24.01 -2.70 -9.78
CA THR A 37 22.95 -2.31 -10.70
C THR A 37 22.21 -3.53 -11.29
N LEU A 38 22.95 -4.57 -11.68
CA LEU A 38 22.38 -5.80 -12.23
C LEU A 38 21.63 -6.64 -11.18
N THR A 39 22.07 -6.56 -9.93
CA THR A 39 21.43 -7.28 -8.80
C THR A 39 20.12 -6.63 -8.39
N ALA A 40 20.03 -5.30 -8.45
CA ALA A 40 18.86 -4.56 -8.02
C ALA A 40 17.58 -4.93 -8.79
N VAL A 41 16.42 -4.73 -8.17
CA VAL A 41 15.11 -4.95 -8.79
C VAL A 41 15.01 -4.18 -10.12
N GLY A 42 14.70 -4.89 -11.19
CA GLY A 42 14.64 -4.36 -12.55
C GLY A 42 16.00 -4.26 -13.26
N GLY A 43 17.13 -4.49 -12.59
CA GLY A 43 18.48 -4.33 -13.16
C GLY A 43 18.77 -5.19 -14.40
N LYS A 44 18.10 -6.34 -14.51
CA LYS A 44 18.25 -7.27 -15.66
C LYS A 44 17.29 -6.96 -16.81
N GLN A 45 16.35 -6.03 -16.65
CA GLN A 45 15.42 -5.66 -17.72
C GLN A 45 16.12 -4.82 -18.79
N GLN A 46 15.74 -5.06 -20.03
CA GLN A 46 16.13 -4.23 -21.17
C GLN A 46 14.97 -3.37 -21.59
N LEU A 47 15.22 -2.09 -21.82
CA LEU A 47 14.22 -1.16 -22.32
C LEU A 47 14.13 -1.24 -23.85
N SER A 48 12.92 -1.14 -24.40
CA SER A 48 12.70 -0.90 -25.84
C SER A 48 13.15 0.53 -26.21
N GLU A 49 13.10 0.87 -27.49
CA GLU A 49 13.40 2.23 -27.94
C GLU A 49 12.40 3.24 -27.36
N GLU A 50 11.11 2.93 -27.36
CA GLU A 50 10.04 3.77 -26.79
C GLU A 50 10.18 3.90 -25.27
N GLU A 51 10.48 2.80 -24.58
CA GLU A 51 10.74 2.81 -23.15
C GLU A 51 11.96 3.64 -22.80
N THR A 52 13.00 3.63 -23.62
CA THR A 52 14.21 4.43 -23.44
C THR A 52 13.89 5.93 -23.51
N ILE A 53 13.05 6.35 -24.45
CA ILE A 53 12.62 7.76 -24.56
C ILE A 53 11.84 8.18 -23.31
N VAL A 54 10.89 7.37 -22.86
CA VAL A 54 10.10 7.66 -21.65
C VAL A 54 10.98 7.65 -20.40
N ASN A 55 11.95 6.74 -20.33
CA ASN A 55 12.94 6.67 -19.26
C ASN A 55 13.78 7.94 -19.18
N ASP A 56 14.25 8.47 -20.30
CA ASP A 56 15.02 9.72 -20.35
C ASP A 56 14.21 10.91 -19.85
N ILE A 57 12.91 10.96 -20.18
CA ILE A 57 11.99 11.98 -19.68
C ILE A 57 11.83 11.85 -18.16
N LEU A 58 11.52 10.65 -17.68
CA LEU A 58 11.33 10.33 -16.27
C LEU A 58 12.57 10.70 -15.46
N MET A 59 13.74 10.22 -15.89
CA MET A 59 15.01 10.43 -15.19
C MET A 59 15.44 11.89 -15.20
N ARG A 60 15.19 12.64 -16.26
CA ARG A 60 15.42 14.10 -16.30
C ARG A 60 14.63 14.81 -15.22
N TRP A 61 13.35 14.49 -15.04
CA TRP A 61 12.53 15.07 -13.99
C TRP A 61 12.93 14.59 -12.61
N LYS A 62 13.18 13.27 -12.43
CA LYS A 62 13.70 12.72 -11.19
C LYS A 62 14.95 13.44 -10.71
N MET A 63 15.94 13.57 -11.57
CA MET A 63 17.19 14.24 -11.22
C MET A 63 17.00 15.73 -10.92
N LYS A 64 16.11 16.40 -11.64
CA LYS A 64 15.79 17.82 -11.38
C LYS A 64 15.15 18.00 -10.01
N GLU A 65 14.17 17.17 -9.65
CA GLU A 65 13.46 17.25 -8.37
C GLU A 65 14.35 16.84 -7.20
N LEU A 66 15.16 15.77 -7.33
CA LEU A 66 16.13 15.35 -6.31
C LEU A 66 17.23 16.38 -6.10
N ASN A 67 17.80 16.96 -7.17
CA ASN A 67 18.84 17.99 -7.05
C ASN A 67 18.30 19.25 -6.36
N ALA A 68 17.06 19.65 -6.63
CA ALA A 68 16.43 20.75 -5.90
C ALA A 68 16.33 20.45 -4.39
N SER A 69 16.02 19.20 -4.03
CA SER A 69 15.97 18.74 -2.63
C SER A 69 17.36 18.71 -1.97
N TYR A 70 18.42 18.30 -2.69
CA TYR A 70 19.78 18.29 -2.17
C TYR A 70 20.36 19.69 -1.97
N MET A 71 20.06 20.62 -2.88
CA MET A 71 20.50 22.01 -2.77
C MET A 71 19.79 22.76 -1.64
N ASN A 72 18.62 22.30 -1.24
CA ASN A 72 17.85 22.91 -0.17
C ASN A 72 17.32 21.82 0.80
N PRO A 73 18.15 21.35 1.74
CA PRO A 73 17.77 20.26 2.64
C PRO A 73 16.53 20.52 3.49
N GLN A 74 16.17 21.79 3.73
CA GLN A 74 14.95 22.15 4.45
C GLN A 74 13.69 21.84 3.63
N HIS A 75 13.81 21.75 2.31
CA HIS A 75 12.75 21.36 1.39
C HIS A 75 12.78 19.88 1.02
N PHE A 76 13.66 19.08 1.64
CA PHE A 76 13.67 17.64 1.45
C PHE A 76 12.50 17.01 2.21
N ASN A 77 11.39 16.86 1.49
CA ASN A 77 10.12 16.46 2.08
C ASN A 77 10.09 15.01 2.60
N PHE A 78 10.89 14.10 2.00
CA PHE A 78 10.91 12.68 2.39
C PHE A 78 11.52 12.38 3.76
N SER A 79 12.16 13.34 4.41
CA SER A 79 12.58 13.24 5.81
C SER A 79 11.46 13.56 6.81
N LYS A 80 10.28 13.94 6.31
CA LYS A 80 9.12 14.34 7.11
C LYS A 80 8.05 13.25 7.03
N HIS A 81 7.07 13.33 7.92
CA HIS A 81 5.90 12.48 7.86
C HIS A 81 5.14 12.67 6.53
N TYR A 82 4.60 11.60 5.95
CA TYR A 82 3.89 11.61 4.65
C TYR A 82 2.82 12.70 4.55
N PHE A 83 2.04 12.89 5.59
CA PHE A 83 0.97 13.89 5.61
C PHE A 83 1.47 15.33 5.46
N SER A 84 2.72 15.61 5.85
CA SER A 84 3.31 16.96 5.74
C SER A 84 3.60 17.37 4.29
N TYR A 85 3.79 16.42 3.38
CA TYR A 85 4.15 16.69 1.98
C TYR A 85 3.21 16.07 0.94
N LYS A 86 2.18 15.36 1.38
CA LYS A 86 1.21 14.71 0.48
C LYS A 86 0.70 15.65 -0.62
N ARG A 87 0.31 16.89 -0.28
CA ARG A 87 -0.18 17.88 -1.25
C ARG A 87 0.88 18.32 -2.26
N ASP A 88 2.16 18.24 -1.91
CA ASP A 88 3.26 18.61 -2.80
C ASP A 88 3.55 17.53 -3.83
N ILE A 89 3.21 16.27 -3.53
CA ILE A 89 3.36 15.14 -4.46
C ILE A 89 2.61 15.43 -5.76
N GLU A 90 1.39 15.96 -5.69
CA GLU A 90 0.54 16.25 -6.85
C GLU A 90 1.18 17.26 -7.83
N LYS A 91 2.14 18.09 -7.37
CA LYS A 91 2.87 19.07 -8.18
C LYS A 91 4.06 18.45 -8.93
N SER A 92 4.51 17.26 -8.54
CA SER A 92 5.66 16.55 -9.10
C SER A 92 5.36 16.05 -10.52
N LYS A 93 6.30 16.29 -11.46
CA LYS A 93 6.23 15.70 -12.82
C LYS A 93 6.50 14.21 -12.81
N VAL A 94 7.37 13.74 -11.90
CA VAL A 94 7.61 12.30 -11.69
C VAL A 94 6.32 11.63 -11.23
N TYR A 95 5.58 12.23 -10.29
CA TYR A 95 4.31 11.71 -9.83
C TYR A 95 3.26 11.61 -10.94
N GLN A 96 3.15 12.66 -11.79
CA GLN A 96 2.22 12.66 -12.93
C GLN A 96 2.51 11.50 -13.90
N ILE A 97 3.79 11.19 -14.15
CA ILE A 97 4.20 10.03 -14.95
C ILE A 97 3.82 8.73 -14.24
N ILE A 98 4.12 8.59 -12.95
CA ILE A 98 3.80 7.39 -12.17
C ILE A 98 2.28 7.18 -12.08
N LYS A 99 1.50 8.25 -11.92
CA LYS A 99 0.03 8.17 -11.86
C LYS A 99 -0.58 7.62 -13.14
N SER A 100 -0.02 7.99 -14.30
CA SER A 100 -0.48 7.48 -15.61
C SER A 100 0.01 6.06 -15.93
N MET A 101 1.03 5.57 -15.23
CA MET A 101 1.61 4.24 -15.45
C MET A 101 0.68 3.11 -15.01
N PRO A 102 0.49 2.03 -15.81
CA PRO A 102 -0.19 0.83 -15.36
C PRO A 102 0.61 0.13 -14.26
N LYS A 103 -0.05 -0.18 -13.13
CA LYS A 103 0.58 -0.69 -11.91
C LYS A 103 0.38 -2.21 -11.72
N GLY A 104 -0.33 -2.85 -12.65
CA GLY A 104 -0.63 -4.28 -12.57
C GLY A 104 -1.72 -4.55 -11.55
N ALA A 105 -1.36 -5.07 -10.37
CA ALA A 105 -2.26 -5.49 -9.33
C ALA A 105 -1.95 -4.85 -7.97
N VAL A 106 -2.97 -4.79 -7.11
CA VAL A 106 -2.80 -4.54 -5.67
C VAL A 106 -3.08 -5.83 -4.92
N LEU A 107 -2.12 -6.30 -4.13
CA LEU A 107 -2.18 -7.61 -3.48
C LEU A 107 -2.37 -7.53 -1.96
N HIS A 108 -2.33 -6.30 -1.37
CA HIS A 108 -2.51 -6.08 0.05
C HIS A 108 -3.30 -4.79 0.32
N VAL A 109 -4.62 -4.95 0.48
CA VAL A 109 -5.52 -3.88 0.95
C VAL A 109 -6.62 -4.44 1.83
N HIS A 110 -7.10 -3.64 2.80
CA HIS A 110 -8.14 -4.04 3.75
C HIS A 110 -9.50 -3.47 3.39
N SER A 111 -10.50 -4.33 3.32
CA SER A 111 -11.84 -4.09 2.73
C SER A 111 -12.65 -2.93 3.32
N SER A 112 -12.24 -2.37 4.44
CA SER A 112 -12.97 -1.30 5.10
C SER A 112 -12.34 0.08 4.91
N LEU A 113 -11.08 0.15 4.45
CA LEU A 113 -10.28 1.37 4.45
C LEU A 113 -9.67 1.69 3.06
N MET A 114 -10.33 1.22 2.00
CA MET A 114 -9.86 1.41 0.63
C MET A 114 -10.28 2.75 0.01
N LEU A 115 -11.49 3.22 0.36
CA LEU A 115 -12.13 4.36 -0.32
C LEU A 115 -11.75 5.69 0.32
N HIS A 116 -11.51 6.71 -0.50
CA HIS A 116 -11.21 8.06 -0.02
C HIS A 116 -12.30 8.62 0.88
N ALA A 117 -11.90 9.35 1.92
CA ALA A 117 -12.81 9.94 2.90
C ALA A 117 -13.84 10.90 2.29
N ASP A 118 -13.49 11.61 1.20
CA ASP A 118 -14.43 12.48 0.49
C ASP A 118 -15.60 11.69 -0.12
N VAL A 119 -15.33 10.51 -0.68
CA VAL A 119 -16.39 9.63 -1.20
C VAL A 119 -17.19 9.01 -0.06
N LEU A 120 -16.53 8.66 1.06
CA LEU A 120 -17.26 8.19 2.26
C LEU A 120 -18.26 9.23 2.79
N VAL A 121 -17.89 10.52 2.76
CA VAL A 121 -18.83 11.60 3.13
C VAL A 121 -20.05 11.59 2.20
N THR A 122 -19.91 11.35 0.90
CA THR A 122 -21.07 11.28 -0.01
C THR A 122 -22.03 10.14 0.35
N LEU A 123 -21.50 9.02 0.88
CA LEU A 123 -22.34 7.91 1.34
C LEU A 123 -23.14 8.23 2.61
N THR A 124 -22.79 9.30 3.34
CA THR A 124 -23.55 9.77 4.51
C THR A 124 -24.78 10.63 4.15
N TYR A 125 -25.01 10.86 2.86
CA TYR A 125 -26.24 11.52 2.37
C TYR A 125 -27.39 10.55 2.15
N GLU A 126 -27.18 9.26 2.35
CA GLU A 126 -28.25 8.26 2.31
C GLU A 126 -29.23 8.50 3.46
N ASP A 127 -30.53 8.34 3.16
CA ASP A 127 -31.60 8.52 4.14
C ASP A 127 -31.48 7.54 5.32
N HIS A 128 -32.11 7.91 6.45
CA HIS A 128 -32.15 7.09 7.67
C HIS A 128 -30.79 6.87 8.37
N LEU A 129 -29.76 7.65 8.06
CA LEU A 129 -28.47 7.57 8.75
C LEU A 129 -28.50 8.38 10.05
N TYR A 130 -28.31 7.69 11.16
CA TYR A 130 -28.14 8.29 12.49
C TYR A 130 -26.66 8.31 12.88
N ALA A 131 -26.26 9.40 13.56
CA ALA A 131 -24.94 9.54 14.17
C ALA A 131 -25.06 9.59 15.70
N CYS A 132 -24.10 8.98 16.37
CA CYS A 132 -23.85 9.05 17.80
C CYS A 132 -22.40 9.42 18.05
N TYR A 133 -22.17 10.55 18.70
CA TYR A 133 -20.83 11.00 19.08
C TYR A 133 -20.54 10.60 20.52
N THR A 134 -19.37 10.00 20.76
CA THR A 134 -18.92 9.59 22.09
C THR A 134 -17.48 10.04 22.27
N ASN A 135 -17.28 11.25 22.84
CA ASN A 135 -15.97 11.92 22.87
C ASN A 135 -15.39 12.02 21.45
N ASP A 136 -14.23 11.41 21.21
CA ASP A 136 -13.55 11.40 19.90
C ASP A 136 -14.01 10.28 18.96
N ASN A 137 -15.08 9.55 19.27
CA ASN A 137 -15.56 8.45 18.45
C ASN A 137 -16.88 8.79 17.77
N LEU A 138 -17.01 8.40 16.51
CA LEU A 138 -18.26 8.45 15.76
C LEU A 138 -18.80 7.02 15.57
N ARG A 139 -20.09 6.84 15.85
CA ARG A 139 -20.84 5.65 15.48
C ARG A 139 -21.95 6.04 14.54
N LEU A 140 -22.13 5.29 13.49
CA LEU A 140 -23.14 5.48 12.46
C LEU A 140 -24.06 4.27 12.43
N GLN A 141 -25.35 4.49 12.20
CA GLN A 141 -26.31 3.40 12.05
C GLN A 141 -27.48 3.84 11.18
N PHE A 142 -27.82 3.04 10.18
CA PHE A 142 -29.05 3.20 9.41
C PHE A 142 -30.20 2.56 10.18
N SER A 143 -31.30 3.28 10.31
CA SER A 143 -32.47 2.82 11.06
C SER A 143 -33.71 3.62 10.66
N GLU A 144 -34.87 2.97 10.59
CA GLU A 144 -36.17 3.67 10.35
C GLU A 144 -36.55 4.58 11.50
N THR A 145 -36.16 4.22 12.72
CA THR A 145 -36.44 4.97 13.95
C THR A 145 -35.12 5.26 14.68
N ILE A 146 -35.18 6.08 15.72
CA ILE A 146 -34.01 6.36 16.58
C ILE A 146 -33.45 5.02 17.10
N PRO A 147 -32.15 4.73 16.87
CA PRO A 147 -31.56 3.49 17.31
C PRO A 147 -31.66 3.28 18.84
N GLU A 148 -32.05 2.09 19.27
CA GLU A 148 -32.16 1.72 20.68
C GLU A 148 -30.81 1.48 21.37
N ARG A 149 -29.75 1.28 20.57
CA ARG A 149 -28.41 1.02 21.11
C ARG A 149 -27.91 2.19 21.95
N PRO A 150 -27.33 1.93 23.14
CA PRO A 150 -26.85 3.01 24.01
C PRO A 150 -25.84 3.92 23.31
N CYS A 151 -26.05 5.23 23.50
CA CYS A 151 -25.19 6.31 23.01
C CYS A 151 -24.94 7.30 24.17
N LEU A 152 -23.67 7.71 24.39
CA LEU A 152 -23.34 8.71 25.43
C LEU A 152 -23.92 10.10 25.09
N SER A 153 -23.92 10.48 23.80
CA SER A 153 -24.74 11.55 23.27
C SER A 153 -26.13 11.01 22.90
N LYS A 154 -26.96 11.83 22.27
CA LYS A 154 -28.21 11.33 21.68
C LYS A 154 -27.96 10.95 20.23
N TRP A 155 -28.63 9.87 19.77
CA TRP A 155 -28.71 9.59 18.33
C TRP A 155 -29.46 10.72 17.63
N ALA A 156 -28.90 11.22 16.52
CA ALA A 156 -29.53 12.23 15.68
C ALA A 156 -29.34 11.87 14.21
N LEU A 157 -30.30 12.21 13.36
CA LEU A 157 -30.19 12.06 11.90
C LEU A 157 -29.03 12.93 11.40
N VAL A 158 -28.18 12.37 10.56
CA VAL A 158 -27.05 13.09 9.96
C VAL A 158 -27.54 14.22 9.07
N SER A 159 -28.67 14.03 8.35
CA SER A 159 -29.32 15.06 7.57
C SER A 159 -29.74 16.27 8.42
N ASP A 160 -30.34 16.02 9.61
CA ASP A 160 -30.77 17.08 10.50
C ASP A 160 -29.57 17.83 11.11
N LEU A 161 -28.53 17.08 11.51
CA LEU A 161 -27.29 17.68 12.03
C LEU A 161 -26.63 18.56 10.96
N ARG A 162 -26.57 18.09 9.73
CA ARG A 162 -26.01 18.82 8.60
C ARG A 162 -26.81 20.09 8.29
N ASN A 163 -28.14 20.00 8.23
CA ASN A 163 -29.03 21.14 7.97
C ASN A 163 -29.02 22.19 9.10
N SER A 164 -28.94 21.75 10.34
CA SER A 164 -28.93 22.64 11.53
C SER A 164 -27.55 23.26 11.83
N SER A 165 -26.47 22.80 11.17
CA SER A 165 -25.12 23.32 11.38
C SER A 165 -24.91 24.76 10.93
N GLY A 166 -25.81 25.28 10.08
CA GLY A 166 -25.66 26.58 9.41
C GLY A 166 -24.63 26.61 8.27
N ASP A 167 -23.72 25.63 8.22
CA ASP A 167 -22.73 25.44 7.16
C ASP A 167 -22.54 23.93 6.88
N PRO A 168 -23.30 23.36 5.93
CA PRO A 168 -23.18 21.96 5.54
C PRO A 168 -21.77 21.56 5.05
N VAL A 169 -21.04 22.46 4.42
CA VAL A 169 -19.68 22.19 3.93
C VAL A 169 -18.71 22.02 5.08
N ALA A 170 -18.78 22.91 6.08
CA ALA A 170 -17.98 22.81 7.28
C ALA A 170 -18.35 21.56 8.10
N PHE A 171 -19.64 21.19 8.17
CA PHE A 171 -20.09 19.94 8.79
C PHE A 171 -19.48 18.72 8.11
N ASP A 172 -19.52 18.65 6.78
CA ASP A 172 -18.94 17.53 6.02
C ASP A 172 -17.41 17.45 6.15
N ALA A 173 -16.73 18.60 6.22
CA ALA A 173 -15.30 18.65 6.50
C ALA A 173 -14.97 18.10 7.91
N GLN A 174 -15.79 18.39 8.91
CA GLN A 174 -15.64 17.81 10.25
C GLN A 174 -15.95 16.30 10.25
N LEU A 175 -16.98 15.87 9.55
CA LEU A 175 -17.36 14.46 9.43
C LEU A 175 -16.25 13.65 8.73
N LYS A 176 -15.62 14.20 7.71
CA LYS A 176 -14.49 13.61 7.00
C LYS A 176 -13.34 13.23 7.95
N ASN A 177 -13.08 14.03 8.99
CA ASN A 177 -12.00 13.77 9.97
C ASN A 177 -12.17 12.48 10.77
N TYR A 178 -13.37 11.88 10.78
CA TYR A 178 -13.60 10.55 11.36
C TYR A 178 -13.29 9.40 10.40
N PHE A 179 -13.07 9.68 9.11
CA PHE A 179 -12.85 8.66 8.08
C PHE A 179 -11.41 8.60 7.58
N THR A 180 -10.52 9.43 8.11
CA THR A 180 -9.10 9.43 7.75
C THR A 180 -8.25 9.92 8.90
N LEU A 181 -6.98 9.48 8.95
CA LEU A 181 -5.99 10.02 9.87
C LEU A 181 -5.38 11.34 9.36
N TYR A 182 -5.53 11.62 8.07
CA TYR A 182 -5.06 12.86 7.47
C TYR A 182 -5.98 14.03 7.81
N LYS A 183 -5.41 15.13 8.26
CA LYS A 183 -6.14 16.39 8.51
C LYS A 183 -5.53 17.51 7.67
N ASP A 184 -6.41 18.35 7.13
CA ASP A 184 -6.03 19.44 6.24
C ASP A 184 -5.52 20.71 6.96
N ASP A 185 -5.61 20.77 8.28
CA ASP A 185 -5.32 21.94 9.11
C ASP A 185 -3.84 22.15 9.46
N GLY A 186 -2.95 21.30 8.97
CA GLY A 186 -1.52 21.38 9.24
C GLY A 186 -1.12 20.88 10.63
N GLU A 187 -1.94 20.03 11.25
CA GLU A 187 -1.61 19.38 12.52
C GLU A 187 -0.19 18.79 12.47
N ASP A 188 0.57 18.93 13.55
CA ASP A 188 1.86 18.28 13.70
C ASP A 188 1.63 16.76 13.88
N TYR A 189 1.99 15.98 12.86
CA TYR A 189 1.83 14.52 12.85
C TYR A 189 2.94 13.80 13.63
N ASN A 190 3.63 14.48 14.53
CA ASN A 190 4.57 13.86 15.45
C ASN A 190 3.79 13.00 16.47
N PHE A 191 3.45 11.79 16.05
CA PHE A 191 2.87 10.80 16.95
C PHE A 191 3.89 10.43 18.02
N VAL A 192 3.42 10.41 19.27
CA VAL A 192 4.29 10.16 20.41
C VAL A 192 4.80 8.72 20.41
N ASP A 193 3.97 7.77 19.95
CA ASP A 193 4.30 6.34 19.87
C ASP A 193 3.34 5.58 18.92
N ILE A 194 3.76 4.38 18.54
CA ILE A 194 3.01 3.50 17.65
C ILE A 194 1.62 3.11 18.20
N ASN A 195 1.45 2.93 19.52
CA ASN A 195 0.20 2.50 20.11
C ASN A 195 -0.85 3.61 20.01
N THR A 196 -0.45 4.88 20.22
CA THR A 196 -1.31 6.05 20.02
C THR A 196 -1.82 6.14 18.58
N VAL A 197 -0.98 5.85 17.59
CA VAL A 197 -1.39 5.82 16.18
C VAL A 197 -2.41 4.73 15.94
N TRP A 198 -2.15 3.51 16.44
CA TRP A 198 -3.08 2.39 16.31
C TRP A 198 -4.43 2.65 16.98
N GLU A 199 -4.46 3.36 18.12
CA GLU A 199 -5.72 3.76 18.74
C GLU A 199 -6.53 4.71 17.85
N ARG A 200 -5.87 5.69 17.22
CA ARG A 200 -6.52 6.61 16.26
C ARG A 200 -6.98 5.87 15.01
N PHE A 201 -6.15 4.99 14.48
CA PHE A 201 -6.49 4.13 13.34
C PHE A 201 -7.74 3.28 13.62
N ASN A 202 -7.82 2.65 14.79
CA ASN A 202 -8.97 1.87 15.18
C ASN A 202 -10.26 2.71 15.25
N LYS A 203 -10.20 3.99 15.68
CA LYS A 203 -11.35 4.90 15.67
C LYS A 203 -11.86 5.13 14.25
N VAL A 204 -10.97 5.40 13.30
CA VAL A 204 -11.30 5.54 11.86
C VAL A 204 -11.93 4.25 11.34
N TYR A 205 -11.29 3.10 11.59
CA TYR A 205 -11.82 1.79 11.19
C TYR A 205 -13.24 1.55 11.68
N TYR A 206 -13.52 1.79 12.97
CA TYR A 206 -14.85 1.57 13.53
C TYR A 206 -15.91 2.54 13.00
N ALA A 207 -15.55 3.80 12.74
CA ALA A 207 -16.45 4.76 12.13
C ALA A 207 -16.86 4.32 10.72
N ILE A 208 -15.90 3.97 9.87
CA ILE A 208 -16.16 3.50 8.50
C ILE A 208 -16.91 2.16 8.51
N LYS A 209 -16.49 1.21 9.34
CA LYS A 209 -17.17 -0.08 9.46
C LYS A 209 -18.64 0.09 9.83
N SER A 210 -18.97 1.03 10.71
CA SER A 210 -20.36 1.31 11.12
C SER A 210 -21.19 1.82 9.93
N LEU A 211 -20.64 2.67 9.06
CA LEU A 211 -21.28 3.18 7.85
C LEU A 211 -21.53 2.05 6.82
N ILE A 212 -20.50 1.26 6.52
CA ILE A 212 -20.54 0.24 5.45
C ILE A 212 -21.11 -1.11 5.90
N SER A 213 -21.67 -1.21 7.11
CA SER A 213 -22.39 -2.41 7.57
C SER A 213 -23.83 -2.46 7.07
N TYR A 214 -24.37 -1.36 6.56
CA TYR A 214 -25.66 -1.30 5.88
C TYR A 214 -25.49 -1.77 4.42
N ARG A 215 -26.25 -2.80 4.01
CA ARG A 215 -26.04 -3.50 2.73
C ARG A 215 -26.08 -2.57 1.51
N PRO A 216 -27.05 -1.63 1.32
CA PRO A 216 -27.07 -0.76 0.16
C PRO A 216 -25.83 0.16 0.07
N VAL A 217 -25.37 0.69 1.21
CA VAL A 217 -24.15 1.50 1.26
C VAL A 217 -22.90 0.65 1.00
N ARG A 218 -22.87 -0.61 1.50
CA ARG A 218 -21.75 -1.52 1.22
C ARG A 218 -21.61 -1.80 -0.27
N GLU A 219 -22.69 -1.99 -0.98
CA GLU A 219 -22.70 -2.20 -2.44
C GLU A 219 -22.12 -0.99 -3.18
N LYS A 220 -22.60 0.23 -2.85
CA LYS A 220 -22.08 1.48 -3.41
C LYS A 220 -20.59 1.67 -3.08
N TYR A 221 -20.20 1.42 -1.83
CA TYR A 221 -18.81 1.48 -1.39
C TYR A 221 -17.91 0.58 -2.22
N LEU A 222 -18.31 -0.67 -2.45
CA LEU A 222 -17.52 -1.62 -3.23
C LEU A 222 -17.37 -1.15 -4.69
N TYR A 223 -18.43 -0.69 -5.32
CA TYR A 223 -18.38 -0.20 -6.67
C TYR A 223 -17.46 1.04 -6.81
N GLU A 224 -17.61 2.03 -5.94
CA GLU A 224 -16.76 3.22 -5.96
C GLU A 224 -15.30 2.90 -5.64
N THR A 225 -15.04 1.89 -4.78
CA THR A 225 -13.69 1.39 -4.55
C THR A 225 -13.06 0.83 -5.83
N LEU A 226 -13.77 -0.05 -6.55
CA LEU A 226 -13.25 -0.61 -7.80
C LEU A 226 -12.95 0.49 -8.81
N LYS A 227 -13.84 1.48 -8.92
CA LYS A 227 -13.66 2.64 -9.80
C LYS A 227 -12.45 3.49 -9.41
N GLN A 228 -12.23 3.74 -8.11
CA GLN A 228 -11.07 4.49 -7.61
C GLN A 228 -9.76 3.76 -7.95
N PHE A 229 -9.71 2.44 -7.74
CA PHE A 229 -8.52 1.63 -8.05
C PHE A 229 -8.26 1.52 -9.56
N TYR A 230 -9.31 1.32 -10.34
CA TYR A 230 -9.22 1.30 -11.81
C TYR A 230 -8.70 2.62 -12.39
N ASN A 231 -9.15 3.76 -11.84
CA ASN A 231 -8.68 5.09 -12.23
C ASN A 231 -7.21 5.34 -11.85
N ASP A 232 -6.67 4.61 -10.86
CA ASP A 232 -5.25 4.62 -10.51
C ASP A 232 -4.43 3.58 -11.31
N ASN A 233 -4.99 3.09 -12.44
CA ASN A 233 -4.37 2.15 -13.36
C ASN A 233 -4.05 0.78 -12.75
N ILE A 234 -4.93 0.30 -11.86
CA ILE A 234 -4.90 -1.05 -11.28
C ILE A 234 -5.91 -1.92 -12.02
N MET A 235 -5.51 -3.13 -12.38
CA MET A 235 -6.31 -4.04 -13.21
C MET A 235 -6.81 -5.28 -12.46
N TYR A 236 -6.27 -5.54 -11.25
CA TYR A 236 -6.64 -6.68 -10.41
C TYR A 236 -6.36 -6.38 -8.94
N ILE A 237 -7.21 -6.86 -8.03
CA ILE A 237 -7.13 -6.54 -6.61
C ILE A 237 -7.30 -7.79 -5.75
N GLU A 238 -6.46 -7.96 -4.73
CA GLU A 238 -6.65 -8.95 -3.66
C GLU A 238 -7.00 -8.23 -2.36
N ILE A 239 -8.20 -8.50 -1.85
CA ILE A 239 -8.79 -7.75 -0.74
C ILE A 239 -8.81 -8.60 0.51
N ARG A 240 -8.18 -8.12 1.57
CA ARG A 240 -8.26 -8.68 2.92
C ARG A 240 -9.58 -8.30 3.58
N THR A 241 -10.34 -9.31 4.02
CA THR A 241 -11.66 -9.09 4.60
C THR A 241 -12.03 -10.12 5.66
N GLY A 242 -12.56 -9.65 6.80
CA GLY A 242 -13.12 -10.51 7.84
C GLY A 242 -14.55 -10.95 7.59
N LEU A 243 -15.18 -10.52 6.48
CA LEU A 243 -16.55 -10.80 6.12
C LEU A 243 -17.52 -10.63 7.31
N HIS A 244 -17.86 -9.39 7.64
CA HIS A 244 -18.86 -9.12 8.67
C HIS A 244 -20.31 -9.24 8.11
N SER A 245 -21.26 -9.46 9.02
CA SER A 245 -22.67 -9.48 8.64
C SER A 245 -23.14 -8.09 8.24
N LEU A 246 -24.03 -8.03 7.25
CA LEU A 246 -24.70 -6.81 6.81
C LEU A 246 -26.14 -6.79 7.32
N TYR A 247 -26.79 -5.65 7.28
CA TYR A 247 -28.19 -5.48 7.65
C TYR A 247 -28.94 -4.55 6.71
N GLU A 248 -30.26 -4.67 6.69
CA GLU A 248 -31.21 -3.80 5.99
C GLU A 248 -32.08 -3.03 6.99
N LEU A 249 -32.81 -2.00 6.53
CA LEU A 249 -33.70 -1.21 7.39
C LEU A 249 -34.86 -2.04 7.96
N ASP A 250 -35.36 -3.01 7.21
CA ASP A 250 -36.45 -3.91 7.65
C ASP A 250 -36.01 -4.95 8.72
N GLY A 251 -34.76 -4.87 9.17
CA GLY A 251 -34.19 -5.80 10.14
C GLY A 251 -33.59 -7.08 9.57
N THR A 252 -33.67 -7.29 8.26
CA THR A 252 -33.01 -8.42 7.60
C THR A 252 -31.50 -8.39 7.84
N LYS A 253 -30.91 -9.53 8.18
CA LYS A 253 -29.47 -9.69 8.40
C LYS A 253 -28.91 -10.67 7.38
N HIS A 254 -27.83 -10.26 6.75
CA HIS A 254 -27.08 -11.07 5.80
C HIS A 254 -25.80 -11.62 6.46
N ASP A 255 -25.51 -12.87 6.19
CA ASP A 255 -24.34 -13.55 6.75
C ASP A 255 -23.05 -13.21 5.99
N LYS A 256 -21.94 -13.84 6.41
CA LYS A 256 -20.63 -13.63 5.80
C LYS A 256 -20.53 -14.16 4.36
N LYS A 257 -21.27 -15.22 4.04
CA LYS A 257 -21.32 -15.77 2.68
C LYS A 257 -21.97 -14.77 1.73
N TYR A 258 -23.09 -14.19 2.13
CA TYR A 258 -23.77 -13.15 1.35
C TYR A 258 -22.82 -11.99 1.01
N LEU A 259 -21.98 -11.53 1.96
CA LEU A 259 -21.01 -10.47 1.67
C LEU A 259 -19.96 -10.91 0.64
N ALA A 260 -19.49 -12.16 0.68
CA ALA A 260 -18.58 -12.69 -0.34
C ALA A 260 -19.27 -12.74 -1.73
N GLU A 261 -20.55 -13.14 -1.78
CA GLU A 261 -21.36 -13.11 -3.00
C GLU A 261 -21.60 -11.68 -3.51
N LEU A 262 -21.79 -10.71 -2.60
CA LEU A 262 -21.90 -9.29 -2.95
C LEU A 262 -20.62 -8.76 -3.60
N PHE A 263 -19.44 -9.11 -3.07
CA PHE A 263 -18.16 -8.78 -3.71
C PHE A 263 -18.11 -9.35 -5.15
N LYS A 264 -18.48 -10.61 -5.33
CA LYS A 264 -18.51 -11.25 -6.65
C LYS A 264 -19.44 -10.52 -7.62
N ASN A 265 -20.67 -10.22 -7.19
CA ASN A 265 -21.69 -9.59 -8.02
C ASN A 265 -21.29 -8.17 -8.44
N VAL A 266 -20.77 -7.36 -7.50
CA VAL A 266 -20.29 -6.00 -7.80
C VAL A 266 -19.08 -6.06 -8.74
N THR A 267 -18.15 -7.01 -8.52
CA THR A 267 -16.99 -7.20 -9.39
C THR A 267 -17.41 -7.58 -10.81
N ASN A 268 -18.35 -8.51 -10.96
CA ASN A 268 -18.84 -8.93 -12.28
C ASN A 268 -19.48 -7.78 -13.03
N LYS A 269 -20.36 -7.01 -12.35
CA LYS A 269 -20.95 -5.80 -12.92
C LYS A 269 -19.88 -4.80 -13.37
N PHE A 270 -18.84 -4.60 -12.55
CA PHE A 270 -17.76 -3.68 -12.90
C PHE A 270 -16.94 -4.15 -14.11
N ILE A 271 -16.69 -5.47 -14.23
CA ILE A 271 -16.00 -6.06 -15.40
C ILE A 271 -16.83 -5.91 -16.69
N GLU A 272 -18.15 -6.03 -16.62
CA GLU A 272 -19.02 -5.78 -17.78
C GLU A 272 -18.87 -4.36 -18.33
N GLU A 273 -18.70 -3.38 -17.43
CA GLU A 273 -18.50 -1.96 -17.79
C GLU A 273 -17.05 -1.66 -18.15
N HIS A 274 -16.08 -2.43 -17.62
CA HIS A 274 -14.63 -2.26 -17.77
C HIS A 274 -13.93 -3.59 -18.12
N PRO A 275 -13.99 -4.05 -19.38
CA PRO A 275 -13.51 -5.39 -19.79
C PRO A 275 -12.01 -5.63 -19.59
N ASP A 276 -11.22 -4.58 -19.41
CA ASP A 276 -9.79 -4.62 -19.10
C ASP A 276 -9.48 -4.59 -17.60
N PHE A 277 -10.49 -4.63 -16.75
CA PHE A 277 -10.37 -4.99 -15.33
C PHE A 277 -10.51 -6.50 -15.16
N ILE A 278 -9.52 -7.15 -14.56
CA ILE A 278 -9.43 -8.62 -14.51
C ILE A 278 -10.29 -9.21 -13.41
N GLY A 279 -10.42 -8.50 -12.28
CA GLY A 279 -11.27 -8.96 -11.19
C GLY A 279 -10.72 -8.71 -9.79
N VAL A 280 -11.35 -9.38 -8.84
CA VAL A 280 -11.03 -9.33 -7.40
C VAL A 280 -10.93 -10.75 -6.85
N LYS A 281 -9.98 -10.99 -5.94
CA LYS A 281 -10.00 -12.14 -5.03
C LYS A 281 -9.99 -11.70 -3.58
N LEU A 282 -10.53 -12.52 -2.70
CA LEU A 282 -10.62 -12.26 -1.27
C LEU A 282 -9.61 -13.12 -0.50
N ILE A 283 -8.84 -12.49 0.37
CA ILE A 283 -8.06 -13.14 1.42
C ILE A 283 -8.87 -12.97 2.71
N LEU A 284 -9.40 -14.05 3.25
CA LEU A 284 -10.17 -13.98 4.47
C LEU A 284 -9.25 -13.68 5.65
N THR A 285 -9.72 -12.87 6.59
CA THR A 285 -8.89 -12.43 7.70
C THR A 285 -9.55 -12.67 9.06
N LYS A 286 -8.69 -12.82 10.08
CA LYS A 286 -9.10 -12.76 11.47
C LYS A 286 -8.09 -11.92 12.26
N HIS A 287 -8.59 -11.12 13.19
CA HIS A 287 -7.71 -10.30 14.03
C HIS A 287 -6.94 -11.22 15.01
N ARG A 288 -5.61 -11.05 15.08
CA ARG A 288 -4.71 -11.90 15.88
C ARG A 288 -4.93 -11.83 17.40
N ALA A 289 -5.62 -10.81 17.89
CA ALA A 289 -6.01 -10.73 19.31
C ALA A 289 -7.17 -11.68 19.69
N GLN A 290 -7.77 -12.37 18.73
CA GLN A 290 -8.89 -13.28 18.97
C GLN A 290 -8.41 -14.64 19.53
N SER A 291 -9.36 -15.41 20.09
CA SER A 291 -9.04 -16.76 20.60
C SER A 291 -8.71 -17.75 19.47
N ILE A 292 -8.04 -18.85 19.82
CA ILE A 292 -7.72 -19.94 18.89
C ILE A 292 -9.00 -20.48 18.24
N ASP A 293 -10.08 -20.68 19.01
CA ASP A 293 -11.36 -21.16 18.49
C ASP A 293 -11.96 -20.23 17.44
N GLN A 294 -11.86 -18.92 17.68
CA GLN A 294 -12.36 -17.91 16.72
C GLN A 294 -11.52 -17.85 15.44
N VAL A 295 -10.22 -18.12 15.51
CA VAL A 295 -9.36 -18.26 14.34
C VAL A 295 -9.66 -19.57 13.61
N LEU A 296 -9.89 -20.66 14.32
CA LEU A 296 -10.30 -21.95 13.74
C LEU A 296 -11.65 -21.83 13.01
N GLU A 297 -12.63 -21.12 13.58
CA GLU A 297 -13.90 -20.82 12.90
C GLU A 297 -13.68 -20.06 11.60
N ALA A 298 -12.75 -19.08 11.57
CA ALA A 298 -12.42 -18.34 10.37
C ALA A 298 -11.70 -19.19 9.31
N LEU A 299 -10.81 -20.09 9.71
CA LEU A 299 -10.19 -21.06 8.81
C LEU A 299 -11.23 -22.02 8.21
N ASN A 300 -12.17 -22.53 9.02
CA ASN A 300 -13.25 -23.39 8.54
C ASN A 300 -14.20 -22.66 7.58
N LEU A 301 -14.48 -21.38 7.85
CA LEU A 301 -15.20 -20.53 6.90
C LEU A 301 -14.42 -20.37 5.57
N THR A 302 -13.12 -20.19 5.65
CA THR A 302 -12.26 -20.06 4.46
C THR A 302 -12.28 -21.35 3.62
N ARG A 303 -12.16 -22.53 4.25
CA ARG A 303 -12.26 -23.83 3.57
C ARG A 303 -13.59 -23.95 2.82
N ARG A 304 -14.68 -23.67 3.52
CA ARG A 304 -16.05 -23.76 2.95
C ARG A 304 -16.22 -22.81 1.77
N LEU A 305 -15.89 -21.51 1.95
CA LEU A 305 -16.09 -20.54 0.89
C LEU A 305 -15.14 -20.78 -0.30
N LYS A 306 -13.91 -21.27 -0.06
CA LYS A 306 -13.00 -21.67 -1.14
C LYS A 306 -13.54 -22.83 -1.96
N ALA A 307 -14.22 -23.79 -1.33
CA ALA A 307 -14.87 -24.90 -2.05
C ALA A 307 -16.10 -24.42 -2.86
N GLU A 308 -16.88 -23.48 -2.34
CA GLU A 308 -18.09 -22.96 -2.97
C GLU A 308 -17.79 -21.89 -4.05
N MET A 309 -16.73 -21.09 -3.85
CA MET A 309 -16.34 -19.95 -4.70
C MET A 309 -14.82 -19.94 -4.94
N PRO A 310 -14.23 -20.95 -5.61
CA PRO A 310 -12.78 -21.06 -5.79
C PRO A 310 -12.16 -19.88 -6.55
N ASP A 311 -12.93 -19.26 -7.43
CA ASP A 311 -12.49 -18.10 -8.21
C ASP A 311 -12.37 -16.84 -7.34
N MET A 312 -13.12 -16.75 -6.24
CA MET A 312 -13.16 -15.58 -5.37
C MET A 312 -12.22 -15.67 -4.17
N ILE A 313 -11.96 -16.86 -3.61
CA ILE A 313 -11.23 -17.01 -2.36
C ILE A 313 -9.79 -17.39 -2.64
N ALA A 314 -8.86 -16.46 -2.37
CA ALA A 314 -7.42 -16.66 -2.52
C ALA A 314 -6.82 -17.44 -1.34
N GLY A 315 -7.19 -17.09 -0.11
CA GLY A 315 -6.61 -17.71 1.07
C GLY A 315 -6.97 -17.03 2.38
N PHE A 316 -6.04 -17.07 3.35
CA PHE A 316 -6.25 -16.61 4.71
C PHE A 316 -5.06 -15.79 5.25
N ASP A 317 -5.35 -14.89 6.21
CA ASP A 317 -4.37 -14.06 6.90
C ASP A 317 -4.79 -13.77 8.36
N LEU A 318 -3.81 -13.46 9.22
CA LEU A 318 -3.99 -12.95 10.57
C LEU A 318 -3.53 -11.51 10.64
N VAL A 319 -4.45 -10.60 10.99
CA VAL A 319 -4.27 -9.14 10.89
C VAL A 319 -4.30 -8.44 12.25
N GLY A 320 -3.93 -7.18 12.28
CA GLY A 320 -3.89 -6.30 13.45
C GLY A 320 -2.47 -6.14 13.99
N GLN A 321 -2.28 -5.12 14.82
CA GLN A 321 -0.96 -4.74 15.37
C GLN A 321 -0.19 -5.96 15.90
N GLU A 322 1.02 -6.20 15.36
CA GLU A 322 1.83 -7.36 15.74
C GLU A 322 2.46 -7.21 17.13
N ASP A 323 2.94 -6.01 17.48
CA ASP A 323 3.65 -5.77 18.75
C ASP A 323 2.81 -6.09 19.99
N LEU A 324 1.50 -5.86 19.95
CA LEU A 324 0.56 -6.12 21.05
C LEU A 324 -0.34 -7.33 20.79
N GLY A 325 -0.29 -7.88 19.58
CA GLY A 325 -1.10 -9.02 19.17
C GLY A 325 -0.49 -10.35 19.58
N ARG A 326 -1.27 -11.42 19.40
CA ARG A 326 -0.77 -12.78 19.60
C ARG A 326 0.12 -13.17 18.42
N PRO A 327 1.30 -13.78 18.67
CA PRO A 327 2.19 -14.22 17.61
C PRO A 327 1.61 -15.40 16.82
N LEU A 328 2.14 -15.65 15.63
CA LEU A 328 1.73 -16.79 14.80
C LEU A 328 1.96 -18.13 15.53
N SER A 329 2.99 -18.21 16.37
CA SER A 329 3.32 -19.40 17.16
C SER A 329 2.16 -19.87 18.05
N ASP A 330 1.30 -18.98 18.54
CA ASP A 330 0.11 -19.34 19.32
C ASP A 330 -0.93 -20.12 18.50
N PHE A 331 -0.92 -19.96 17.19
CA PHE A 331 -1.88 -20.55 16.26
C PHE A 331 -1.29 -21.69 15.42
N LEU A 332 0.00 -22.05 15.61
CA LEU A 332 0.68 -23.07 14.81
C LEU A 332 -0.06 -24.40 14.70
N PRO A 333 -0.69 -24.96 15.76
CA PRO A 333 -1.40 -26.23 15.62
C PRO A 333 -2.48 -26.17 14.52
N ILE A 334 -3.33 -25.13 14.54
CA ILE A 334 -4.45 -25.00 13.59
C ILE A 334 -3.99 -24.50 12.21
N LEU A 335 -2.95 -23.66 12.13
CA LEU A 335 -2.40 -23.20 10.87
C LEU A 335 -1.63 -24.33 10.15
N SER A 336 -0.86 -25.13 10.89
CA SER A 336 -0.13 -26.29 10.32
C SER A 336 -1.05 -27.35 9.76
N GLU A 337 -2.22 -27.56 10.37
CA GLU A 337 -3.26 -28.46 9.85
C GLU A 337 -3.87 -27.90 8.55
N ALA A 338 -4.05 -26.57 8.46
CA ALA A 338 -4.73 -25.94 7.35
C ALA A 338 -3.83 -25.64 6.12
N LYS A 339 -2.50 -25.68 6.25
CA LYS A 339 -1.54 -25.16 5.24
C LYS A 339 -1.61 -25.85 3.87
N ASP A 340 -2.02 -27.12 3.83
CA ASP A 340 -2.12 -27.87 2.59
C ASP A 340 -3.46 -27.65 1.86
N GLU A 341 -4.46 -27.09 2.56
CA GLU A 341 -5.80 -26.82 2.04
C GLU A 341 -6.02 -25.32 1.73
N ILE A 342 -5.37 -24.43 2.50
CA ILE A 342 -5.55 -22.98 2.44
C ILE A 342 -4.21 -22.32 2.13
N ASN A 343 -4.16 -21.47 1.11
CA ASN A 343 -3.01 -20.60 0.89
C ASN A 343 -2.96 -19.52 1.98
N PHE A 344 -1.76 -19.27 2.51
CA PHE A 344 -1.53 -18.19 3.47
C PHE A 344 -0.87 -16.98 2.82
N TYR A 345 -1.26 -15.79 3.29
CA TYR A 345 -0.74 -14.48 2.91
C TYR A 345 -0.53 -13.65 4.18
N LEU A 346 0.29 -14.19 5.12
CA LEU A 346 0.34 -13.77 6.50
C LEU A 346 1.06 -12.43 6.69
N HIS A 347 0.48 -11.54 7.51
CA HIS A 347 1.24 -10.44 8.11
C HIS A 347 2.31 -11.03 9.01
N ALA A 348 3.56 -10.65 8.77
CA ALA A 348 4.69 -11.08 9.59
C ALA A 348 5.83 -10.06 9.55
N GLY A 349 6.32 -9.71 10.74
CA GLY A 349 7.43 -8.78 10.91
C GLY A 349 7.04 -7.32 10.69
N GLU A 350 5.79 -6.94 10.92
CA GLU A 350 5.37 -5.53 10.96
C GLU A 350 5.74 -4.92 12.31
N THR A 351 7.04 -4.86 12.59
CA THR A 351 7.59 -4.37 13.85
C THR A 351 8.95 -3.72 13.66
N ALA A 352 9.25 -2.74 14.53
CA ALA A 352 10.59 -2.17 14.65
C ALA A 352 11.49 -2.95 15.64
N TRP A 353 10.98 -3.94 16.34
CA TRP A 353 11.73 -4.73 17.31
C TRP A 353 12.57 -5.83 16.67
N LEU A 354 13.53 -6.36 17.42
CA LEU A 354 14.36 -7.53 17.08
C LEU A 354 14.41 -8.48 18.27
N GLY A 355 14.20 -9.77 18.03
CA GLY A 355 14.24 -10.83 19.07
C GLY A 355 12.95 -10.84 19.90
N THR A 356 11.82 -10.42 19.32
CA THR A 356 10.50 -10.52 19.93
C THR A 356 9.64 -11.54 19.18
N SER A 357 8.54 -11.96 19.78
CA SER A 357 7.60 -12.84 19.10
C SER A 357 6.95 -12.24 17.85
N ALA A 358 6.95 -10.90 17.73
CA ALA A 358 6.43 -10.19 16.56
C ALA A 358 7.34 -10.33 15.33
N ASP A 359 8.66 -10.15 15.48
CA ASP A 359 9.60 -10.34 14.36
C ASP A 359 9.86 -11.82 14.06
N GLU A 360 9.74 -12.72 15.07
CA GLU A 360 9.78 -14.18 14.88
C GLU A 360 8.60 -14.71 14.06
N ASN A 361 7.48 -13.98 13.92
CA ASN A 361 6.40 -14.32 12.98
C ASN A 361 6.91 -14.55 11.55
N LEU A 362 8.04 -13.91 11.16
CA LEU A 362 8.70 -14.15 9.86
C LEU A 362 9.13 -15.62 9.70
N VAL A 363 9.65 -16.23 10.76
CA VAL A 363 10.04 -17.66 10.76
C VAL A 363 8.82 -18.52 10.49
N ASP A 364 7.75 -18.28 11.26
CA ASP A 364 6.52 -19.07 11.17
C ASP A 364 5.85 -18.93 9.80
N ALA A 365 5.76 -17.69 9.26
CA ALA A 365 5.20 -17.45 7.94
C ALA A 365 5.98 -18.19 6.82
N ILE A 366 7.32 -18.21 6.89
CA ILE A 366 8.18 -18.94 5.94
C ILE A 366 7.97 -20.46 6.08
N LEU A 367 7.88 -20.98 7.30
CA LEU A 367 7.73 -22.44 7.58
C LEU A 367 6.33 -22.94 7.25
N LEU A 368 5.30 -22.12 7.47
CA LEU A 368 3.91 -22.41 7.06
C LEU A 368 3.72 -22.37 5.54
N GLY A 369 4.72 -21.90 4.78
CA GLY A 369 4.65 -21.81 3.33
C GLY A 369 3.75 -20.68 2.83
N SER A 370 3.76 -19.55 3.51
CA SER A 370 3.05 -18.34 3.06
C SER A 370 3.41 -18.02 1.60
N LYS A 371 2.43 -17.77 0.77
CA LYS A 371 2.65 -17.48 -0.65
C LYS A 371 3.30 -16.11 -0.84
N ARG A 372 2.94 -15.16 0.01
CA ARG A 372 3.55 -13.84 0.19
C ARG A 372 3.52 -13.50 1.67
N ILE A 373 4.36 -12.60 2.10
CA ILE A 373 4.43 -12.11 3.48
C ILE A 373 4.04 -10.64 3.49
N GLY A 374 3.00 -10.30 4.26
CA GLY A 374 2.57 -8.93 4.49
C GLY A 374 3.62 -8.16 5.28
N HIS A 375 3.95 -6.95 4.84
CA HIS A 375 4.95 -6.01 5.34
C HIS A 375 6.38 -6.54 5.31
N GLY A 376 6.72 -7.56 6.12
CA GLY A 376 8.10 -8.05 6.23
C GLY A 376 9.10 -6.98 6.67
N TYR A 377 8.65 -5.94 7.39
CA TYR A 377 9.45 -4.76 7.74
C TYR A 377 10.73 -5.12 8.51
N ALA A 378 10.65 -6.05 9.46
CA ALA A 378 11.78 -6.48 10.27
C ALA A 378 12.80 -7.39 9.54
N LEU A 379 12.51 -7.86 8.32
CA LEU A 379 13.30 -8.90 7.64
C LEU A 379 14.76 -8.49 7.41
N THR A 380 15.08 -7.19 7.22
CA THR A 380 16.48 -6.73 7.09
C THR A 380 17.35 -7.06 8.29
N LYS A 381 16.74 -7.33 9.45
CA LYS A 381 17.45 -7.72 10.70
C LYS A 381 17.75 -9.22 10.76
N HIS A 382 17.24 -10.01 9.79
CA HIS A 382 17.31 -11.46 9.74
C HIS A 382 17.93 -11.98 8.43
N PRO A 383 19.28 -11.86 8.23
CA PRO A 383 19.91 -12.26 6.96
C PRO A 383 19.65 -13.71 6.55
N SER A 384 19.57 -14.62 7.52
CA SER A 384 19.27 -16.03 7.26
C SER A 384 17.84 -16.25 6.75
N LEU A 385 16.86 -15.51 7.30
CA LEU A 385 15.46 -15.57 6.84
C LEU A 385 15.31 -14.94 5.46
N MET A 386 16.06 -13.87 5.18
CA MET A 386 16.11 -13.24 3.86
C MET A 386 16.58 -14.25 2.79
N SER A 387 17.65 -15.00 3.08
CA SER A 387 18.14 -16.06 2.20
C SER A 387 17.11 -17.20 2.02
N ALA A 388 16.39 -17.57 3.09
CA ALA A 388 15.35 -18.58 3.01
C ALA A 388 14.16 -18.12 2.17
N LEU A 389 13.76 -16.86 2.30
CA LEU A 389 12.69 -16.23 1.51
C LEU A 389 13.02 -16.23 0.02
N ILE A 390 14.23 -15.79 -0.37
CA ILE A 390 14.70 -15.81 -1.77
C ILE A 390 14.67 -17.25 -2.31
N LYS A 391 15.21 -18.21 -1.56
CA LYS A 391 15.26 -19.62 -1.96
C LYS A 391 13.88 -20.24 -2.18
N LYS A 392 12.89 -19.80 -1.42
CA LYS A 392 11.50 -20.29 -1.51
C LYS A 392 10.65 -19.46 -2.47
N ASP A 393 11.19 -18.41 -3.06
CA ASP A 393 10.49 -17.47 -3.95
C ASP A 393 9.22 -16.89 -3.31
N ILE A 394 9.33 -16.44 -2.06
CA ILE A 394 8.23 -15.79 -1.32
C ILE A 394 8.36 -14.27 -1.50
N ALA A 395 7.34 -13.62 -2.06
CA ALA A 395 7.35 -12.17 -2.23
C ALA A 395 6.95 -11.44 -0.94
N LEU A 396 7.51 -10.23 -0.77
CA LEU A 396 7.13 -9.29 0.29
C LEU A 396 6.10 -8.30 -0.24
N GLU A 397 5.00 -8.13 0.48
CA GLU A 397 3.98 -7.10 0.20
C GLU A 397 4.33 -5.85 1.01
N VAL A 398 5.05 -4.91 0.38
CA VAL A 398 5.57 -3.72 1.06
C VAL A 398 4.58 -2.57 0.93
N ASN A 399 4.20 -1.98 2.06
CA ASN A 399 3.23 -0.90 2.21
C ASN A 399 3.94 0.34 2.78
N VAL A 400 4.56 1.13 1.90
CA VAL A 400 5.49 2.20 2.31
C VAL A 400 4.81 3.27 3.15
N ILE A 401 3.66 3.77 2.70
CA ILE A 401 2.93 4.87 3.38
C ILE A 401 2.37 4.38 4.70
N SER A 402 1.82 3.17 4.75
CA SER A 402 1.39 2.53 6.00
C SER A 402 2.51 2.51 7.03
N ASN A 403 3.72 2.07 6.64
CA ASN A 403 4.86 2.00 7.56
C ASN A 403 5.30 3.38 8.09
N VAL A 404 5.12 4.46 7.32
CA VAL A 404 5.33 5.84 7.79
C VAL A 404 4.21 6.26 8.72
N VAL A 405 2.95 6.09 8.32
CA VAL A 405 1.78 6.55 9.09
C VAL A 405 1.66 5.80 10.41
N LEU A 406 1.93 4.50 10.43
CA LEU A 406 1.95 3.67 11.64
C LEU A 406 3.26 3.79 12.45
N SER A 407 4.12 4.78 12.12
CA SER A 407 5.32 5.14 12.90
C SER A 407 6.40 4.04 12.99
N LEU A 408 6.45 3.11 12.05
CA LEU A 408 7.56 2.16 11.94
C LEU A 408 8.81 2.83 11.39
N VAL A 409 8.66 3.84 10.53
CA VAL A 409 9.75 4.64 9.98
C VAL A 409 9.36 6.12 9.95
N HIS A 410 10.27 7.01 10.40
CA HIS A 410 10.06 8.45 10.36
C HIS A 410 10.65 9.09 9.10
N ASP A 411 11.85 8.67 8.70
CA ASP A 411 12.52 9.09 7.48
C ASP A 411 12.53 7.93 6.50
N VAL A 412 11.84 8.04 5.39
CA VAL A 412 11.67 6.94 4.42
C VAL A 412 13.00 6.45 3.83
N ARG A 413 14.08 7.25 3.90
CA ARG A 413 15.42 6.79 3.49
C ARG A 413 15.94 5.63 4.34
N ASN A 414 15.41 5.46 5.56
CA ASN A 414 15.74 4.35 6.46
C ASN A 414 14.77 3.16 6.31
N HIS A 415 13.85 3.22 5.35
CA HIS A 415 12.91 2.13 5.10
C HIS A 415 13.64 0.88 4.59
N PRO A 416 13.34 -0.33 5.11
CA PRO A 416 14.01 -1.58 4.70
C PRO A 416 13.85 -1.90 3.21
N LEU A 417 12.86 -1.35 2.53
CA LEU A 417 12.67 -1.48 1.09
C LEU A 417 13.93 -1.11 0.30
N ALA A 418 14.75 -0.14 0.76
CA ALA A 418 16.00 0.22 0.11
C ALA A 418 16.92 -1.01 -0.05
N SER A 419 17.05 -1.81 1.01
CA SER A 419 17.84 -3.05 0.98
C SER A 419 17.16 -4.13 0.14
N TYR A 420 15.85 -4.24 0.19
CA TYR A 420 15.12 -5.25 -0.61
C TYR A 420 15.25 -4.98 -2.11
N LEU A 421 15.17 -3.71 -2.52
CA LEU A 421 15.37 -3.31 -3.91
C LEU A 421 16.82 -3.57 -4.37
N ALA A 422 17.81 -3.22 -3.55
CA ALA A 422 19.23 -3.39 -3.87
C ALA A 422 19.63 -4.88 -4.00
N LEU A 423 19.05 -5.73 -3.16
CA LEU A 423 19.31 -7.18 -3.15
C LEU A 423 18.47 -7.97 -4.18
N GLY A 424 17.61 -7.29 -4.94
CA GLY A 424 16.76 -7.94 -5.93
C GLY A 424 15.71 -8.89 -5.34
N LEU A 425 15.25 -8.64 -4.10
CA LEU A 425 14.20 -9.45 -3.48
C LEU A 425 12.89 -9.35 -4.28
N PRO A 426 12.07 -10.41 -4.27
CA PRO A 426 10.74 -10.36 -4.84
C PRO A 426 9.85 -9.43 -3.97
N VAL A 427 9.68 -8.20 -4.44
CA VAL A 427 8.85 -7.18 -3.78
C VAL A 427 7.62 -6.89 -4.62
N VAL A 428 6.48 -6.81 -3.96
CA VAL A 428 5.23 -6.26 -4.48
C VAL A 428 4.89 -5.01 -3.66
N LEU A 429 4.74 -3.86 -4.31
CA LEU A 429 4.22 -2.68 -3.64
C LEU A 429 2.71 -2.80 -3.48
N SER A 430 2.23 -2.43 -2.32
CA SER A 430 0.82 -2.33 -1.98
C SER A 430 0.58 -1.11 -1.09
N SER A 431 -0.67 -0.88 -0.67
CA SER A 431 -1.05 0.37 0.00
C SER A 431 -1.76 0.17 1.34
N ASP A 432 -2.06 -1.08 1.71
CA ASP A 432 -2.70 -1.45 2.98
C ASP A 432 -4.10 -0.79 3.15
N ASP A 433 -4.16 0.39 3.71
CA ASP A 433 -5.38 1.14 4.02
C ASP A 433 -5.38 2.54 3.40
N PRO A 434 -5.32 2.69 2.06
CA PRO A 434 -5.08 3.97 1.39
C PRO A 434 -6.13 5.05 1.72
N GLY A 435 -7.38 4.68 1.98
CA GLY A 435 -8.43 5.59 2.41
C GLY A 435 -8.13 6.23 3.77
N ALA A 436 -7.57 5.45 4.72
CA ALA A 436 -7.18 5.95 6.03
C ALA A 436 -6.01 6.94 5.96
N TRP A 437 -5.12 6.79 4.98
CA TRP A 437 -4.01 7.71 4.73
C TRP A 437 -4.37 8.85 3.79
N SER A 438 -5.57 8.90 3.25
CA SER A 438 -5.94 9.78 2.13
C SER A 438 -4.96 9.67 0.96
N ALA A 439 -4.44 8.48 0.68
CA ALA A 439 -3.53 8.20 -0.41
C ALA A 439 -4.31 7.66 -1.62
N GLU A 440 -3.79 7.90 -2.84
CA GLU A 440 -4.24 7.16 -4.01
C GLU A 440 -4.00 5.66 -3.81
N PRO A 441 -4.76 4.79 -4.43
CA PRO A 441 -4.70 3.35 -4.21
C PRO A 441 -3.31 2.73 -4.27
N LEU A 442 -2.41 3.25 -5.15
CA LEU A 442 -1.04 2.77 -5.25
C LEU A 442 -0.04 3.81 -5.77
N SER A 443 -0.49 4.85 -6.46
CA SER A 443 0.40 5.84 -7.08
C SER A 443 1.31 6.54 -6.08
N HIS A 444 0.82 6.83 -4.88
CA HIS A 444 1.62 7.47 -3.83
C HIS A 444 2.72 6.54 -3.30
N ASP A 445 2.42 5.25 -3.07
CA ASP A 445 3.42 4.28 -2.63
C ASP A 445 4.53 4.08 -3.67
N PHE A 446 4.16 3.97 -4.96
CA PHE A 446 5.14 3.94 -6.05
C PHE A 446 6.02 5.20 -6.09
N PHE A 447 5.42 6.38 -5.92
CA PHE A 447 6.15 7.64 -5.92
C PHE A 447 7.13 7.73 -4.75
N VAL A 448 6.68 7.45 -3.53
CA VAL A 448 7.54 7.50 -2.33
C VAL A 448 8.64 6.45 -2.41
N ALA A 449 8.34 5.24 -2.88
CA ALA A 449 9.33 4.19 -3.11
C ALA A 449 10.39 4.64 -4.13
N PHE A 450 9.98 5.25 -5.25
CA PHE A 450 10.87 5.65 -6.35
C PHE A 450 11.71 6.88 -6.05
N MET A 451 11.13 7.88 -5.39
CA MET A 451 11.79 9.17 -5.14
C MET A 451 12.49 9.23 -3.78
N GLY A 452 11.91 8.58 -2.76
CA GLY A 452 12.38 8.70 -1.38
C GLY A 452 13.28 7.56 -0.92
N ILE A 453 13.11 6.34 -1.47
CA ILE A 453 13.75 5.13 -0.96
C ILE A 453 14.75 4.54 -1.96
N ALA A 454 14.36 4.42 -3.22
CA ALA A 454 15.18 3.79 -4.24
C ALA A 454 16.42 4.62 -4.57
N SER A 455 17.45 3.95 -5.12
CA SER A 455 18.64 4.65 -5.64
C SER A 455 18.24 5.79 -6.59
N GLN A 456 19.00 6.89 -6.57
CA GLN A 456 18.82 7.94 -7.57
C GLN A 456 18.98 7.43 -9.02
N HIS A 457 19.70 6.31 -9.19
CA HIS A 457 19.91 5.66 -10.50
C HIS A 457 18.82 4.64 -10.84
N ALA A 458 17.92 4.31 -9.91
CA ALA A 458 16.74 3.50 -10.21
C ALA A 458 15.85 4.25 -11.20
N ASP A 459 15.39 3.54 -12.23
CA ASP A 459 14.74 4.11 -13.40
C ASP A 459 13.44 3.36 -13.77
N LEU A 460 12.93 3.55 -14.97
CA LEU A 460 11.69 2.92 -15.45
C LEU A 460 11.72 1.39 -15.35
N ARG A 461 12.91 0.76 -15.44
CA ARG A 461 13.07 -0.70 -15.29
C ARG A 461 12.61 -1.19 -13.92
N MET A 462 12.96 -0.46 -12.84
CA MET A 462 12.50 -0.77 -11.49
C MET A 462 10.98 -0.65 -11.37
N LEU A 463 10.38 0.44 -11.85
CA LEU A 463 8.93 0.67 -11.79
C LEU A 463 8.18 -0.43 -12.56
N LYS A 464 8.65 -0.78 -13.77
CA LYS A 464 8.09 -1.86 -14.58
C LYS A 464 8.20 -3.20 -13.86
N GLN A 465 9.36 -3.51 -13.26
CA GLN A 465 9.54 -4.76 -12.52
C GLN A 465 8.60 -4.89 -11.34
N LEU A 466 8.40 -3.82 -10.57
CA LEU A 466 7.44 -3.83 -9.45
C LEU A 466 6.00 -4.09 -9.92
N ALA A 467 5.60 -3.47 -11.04
CA ALA A 467 4.30 -3.74 -11.64
C ALA A 467 4.18 -5.20 -12.14
N VAL A 468 5.21 -5.72 -12.80
CA VAL A 468 5.30 -7.13 -13.25
C VAL A 468 5.25 -8.08 -12.05
N ASN A 469 5.95 -7.78 -10.96
CA ASN A 469 5.93 -8.60 -9.75
C ASN A 469 4.51 -8.72 -9.18
N SER A 470 3.71 -7.64 -9.20
CA SER A 470 2.34 -7.69 -8.71
C SER A 470 1.47 -8.71 -9.49
N ILE A 471 1.74 -8.89 -10.77
CA ILE A 471 1.07 -9.89 -11.61
C ILE A 471 1.62 -11.30 -11.32
N THR A 472 2.95 -11.43 -11.30
CA THR A 472 3.65 -12.69 -11.09
C THR A 472 3.26 -13.36 -9.78
N TYR A 473 3.22 -12.58 -8.69
CA TYR A 473 2.93 -13.07 -7.35
C TYR A 473 1.45 -13.01 -6.96
N SER A 474 0.55 -12.66 -7.89
CA SER A 474 -0.89 -12.67 -7.64
C SER A 474 -1.43 -14.09 -7.40
N ALA A 475 -2.59 -14.18 -6.75
CA ALA A 475 -3.32 -15.43 -6.53
C ALA A 475 -4.12 -15.90 -7.76
N LEU A 476 -3.94 -15.26 -8.90
CA LEU A 476 -4.48 -15.73 -10.17
C LEU A 476 -3.81 -17.04 -10.59
N ASP A 477 -4.58 -17.89 -11.28
CA ASP A 477 -4.03 -19.02 -12.00
C ASP A 477 -3.25 -18.58 -13.26
N ASP A 478 -2.65 -19.51 -13.95
CA ASP A 478 -1.80 -19.22 -15.12
C ASP A 478 -2.59 -18.54 -16.25
N GLU A 479 -3.88 -18.90 -16.45
CA GLU A 479 -4.74 -18.27 -17.43
C GLU A 479 -5.06 -16.82 -17.03
N GLY A 480 -5.43 -16.59 -15.77
CA GLY A 480 -5.68 -15.26 -15.22
C GLY A 480 -4.45 -14.37 -15.28
N LYS A 481 -3.26 -14.88 -14.94
CA LYS A 481 -1.99 -14.15 -15.09
C LYS A 481 -1.70 -13.81 -16.55
N THR A 482 -1.90 -14.74 -17.46
CA THR A 482 -1.70 -14.52 -18.90
C THR A 482 -2.62 -13.41 -19.40
N ARG A 483 -3.90 -13.43 -19.00
CA ARG A 483 -4.87 -12.39 -19.35
C ARG A 483 -4.46 -11.04 -18.76
N LEU A 484 -4.03 -11.00 -17.50
CA LEU A 484 -3.59 -9.77 -16.84
C LEU A 484 -2.32 -9.21 -17.50
N PHE A 485 -1.34 -10.05 -17.85
CA PHE A 485 -0.15 -9.63 -18.61
C PHE A 485 -0.49 -9.03 -19.97
N LYS A 486 -1.46 -9.62 -20.68
CA LYS A 486 -1.92 -9.06 -21.95
C LYS A 486 -2.48 -7.65 -21.78
N VAL A 487 -3.39 -7.45 -20.85
CA VAL A 487 -3.98 -6.13 -20.55
C VAL A 487 -2.91 -5.16 -20.06
N PHE A 488 -2.00 -5.61 -19.21
CA PHE A 488 -0.87 -4.80 -18.74
C PHE A 488 -0.04 -4.28 -19.91
N ASN A 489 0.36 -5.14 -20.84
CA ASN A 489 1.17 -4.74 -21.99
C ASN A 489 0.43 -3.74 -22.91
N GLU A 490 -0.86 -3.96 -23.18
CA GLU A 490 -1.68 -3.03 -23.97
C GLU A 490 -1.78 -1.64 -23.30
N ARG A 491 -1.93 -1.60 -21.96
CA ARG A 491 -1.95 -0.34 -21.19
C ARG A 491 -0.54 0.27 -21.10
N TRP A 492 0.51 -0.55 -21.01
CA TRP A 492 1.90 -0.09 -20.99
C TRP A 492 2.27 0.63 -22.30
N ASP A 493 1.93 0.05 -23.45
CA ASP A 493 2.16 0.67 -24.76
C ASP A 493 1.41 1.99 -24.91
N ARG A 494 0.19 2.08 -24.36
CA ARG A 494 -0.58 3.33 -24.32
C ARG A 494 0.08 4.37 -23.43
N PHE A 495 0.51 3.98 -22.24
CA PHE A 495 1.25 4.83 -21.30
C PHE A 495 2.50 5.45 -21.94
N LEU A 496 3.30 4.65 -22.67
CA LEU A 496 4.49 5.17 -23.33
C LEU A 496 4.14 6.26 -24.35
N LYS A 497 3.09 6.06 -25.15
CA LYS A 497 2.61 7.05 -26.12
C LYS A 497 2.09 8.31 -25.43
N ASP A 498 1.30 8.16 -24.39
CA ASP A 498 0.70 9.27 -23.65
C ASP A 498 1.77 10.16 -23.00
N VAL A 499 2.79 9.56 -22.37
CA VAL A 499 3.92 10.30 -21.80
C VAL A 499 4.71 11.02 -22.90
N PHE A 500 4.99 10.37 -24.01
CA PHE A 500 5.66 11.00 -25.14
C PHE A 500 4.87 12.21 -25.66
N CYS A 501 3.57 12.04 -25.91
CA CYS A 501 2.70 13.11 -26.41
C CYS A 501 2.56 14.27 -25.42
N PHE A 502 2.47 13.97 -24.11
CA PHE A 502 2.38 15.00 -23.08
C PHE A 502 3.61 15.93 -23.03
N PHE A 503 4.81 15.38 -23.26
CA PHE A 503 6.05 16.16 -23.19
C PHE A 503 6.55 16.72 -24.53
N PHE A 504 6.11 16.16 -25.67
CA PHE A 504 6.55 16.58 -27.01
C PHE A 504 5.43 17.16 -27.90
N SER A 505 4.21 17.38 -27.33
CA SER A 505 3.06 17.97 -28.03
C SER A 505 2.79 17.26 -29.36
N CYS A 506 2.33 16.02 -29.33
CA CYS A 506 1.76 15.35 -30.50
C CYS A 506 0.46 16.07 -30.87
N GLY A 507 0.50 16.94 -31.90
CA GLY A 507 -0.65 17.66 -32.43
C GLY A 507 -1.57 16.75 -33.24
#